data_b510526c9095981435d7d34d9e217c88
#
_entry.id   b510526c9095981435d7d34d9e217c88
#
_cell.length_a   1.000
_cell.length_b   1.000
_cell.length_c   1.000
_cell.angle_alpha   90.00
_cell.angle_beta   90.00
_cell.angle_gamma   90.00
#
_symmetry.space_group_name_H-M   'P 1'
#
loop_
_entity.id
_entity.type
_entity.pdbx_description
1 polymer ?
#
loop_
_entity_poly.entity_id
_entity_poly.type
_entity_poly.pdbx_seq_one_letter_code
_entity_poly.pdbx_strand_id
1 'polypeptide(L)'
;MNTREHNLTKHWQAIDAAHHIHPFSDTAALNKEGVRVITRAEGVYLWDSEGKKIIDGMSGLWCVQIGYGNKEVADAGCEALHTLPYYNHFFKTTNPYTAELAAKLATLLPDGHERVLFASSGSEANDSALKLIRYYWNLKKKPHKKIHLSRELAYH
;
A
#
# COMPACT_ATOMS: atom_id res chain seq x y z
N MET A 1 24.08 -17.24 -17.13
CA MET A 1 22.74 -17.54 -16.56
C MET A 1 22.72 -19.01 -16.19
N ASN A 2 22.46 -19.31 -14.92
CA ASN A 2 22.56 -20.69 -14.40
C ASN A 2 21.26 -21.43 -14.76
N THR A 3 21.35 -22.65 -15.27
CA THR A 3 20.18 -23.48 -15.67
C THR A 3 19.15 -23.63 -14.54
N ARG A 4 19.61 -23.61 -13.28
CA ARG A 4 18.76 -23.71 -12.09
C ARG A 4 17.87 -22.44 -11.89
N GLU A 5 18.41 -21.25 -12.16
CA GLU A 5 17.67 -19.98 -12.04
C GLU A 5 16.61 -19.85 -13.14
N HIS A 6 16.93 -20.27 -14.35
CA HIS A 6 15.97 -20.27 -15.46
C HIS A 6 14.80 -21.24 -15.21
N ASN A 7 15.03 -22.39 -14.61
CA ASN A 7 13.98 -23.34 -14.24
C ASN A 7 13.05 -22.76 -13.16
N LEU A 8 13.59 -21.98 -12.21
CA LEU A 8 12.77 -21.32 -11.18
C LEU A 8 11.89 -20.20 -11.76
N THR A 9 12.39 -19.40 -12.69
CA THR A 9 11.59 -18.36 -13.37
C THR A 9 10.37 -18.98 -14.06
N LYS A 10 10.59 -20.04 -14.84
CA LYS A 10 9.48 -20.76 -15.51
C LYS A 10 8.48 -21.38 -14.54
N HIS A 11 8.97 -21.92 -13.43
CA HIS A 11 8.12 -22.45 -12.39
C HIS A 11 7.22 -21.35 -11.80
N TRP A 12 7.77 -20.20 -11.40
CA TRP A 12 6.98 -19.08 -10.87
C TRP A 12 5.99 -18.52 -11.90
N GLN A 13 6.40 -18.37 -13.16
CA GLN A 13 5.49 -17.93 -14.23
C GLN A 13 4.32 -18.91 -14.43
N ALA A 14 4.55 -20.20 -14.32
CA ALA A 14 3.49 -21.21 -14.47
C ALA A 14 2.48 -21.17 -13.31
N ILE A 15 2.93 -21.09 -12.08
CA ILE A 15 2.02 -20.99 -10.92
C ILE A 15 1.28 -19.64 -10.88
N ASP A 16 1.94 -18.56 -11.27
CA ASP A 16 1.33 -17.25 -11.39
C ASP A 16 0.20 -17.25 -12.43
N ALA A 17 0.47 -17.73 -13.64
CA ALA A 17 -0.53 -17.84 -14.70
C ALA A 17 -1.73 -18.73 -14.34
N ALA A 18 -1.52 -19.73 -13.48
CA ALA A 18 -2.58 -20.65 -13.05
C ALA A 18 -3.45 -20.09 -11.92
N HIS A 19 -2.92 -19.22 -11.06
CA HIS A 19 -3.56 -18.91 -9.78
C HIS A 19 -3.67 -17.43 -9.45
N HIS A 20 -3.00 -16.52 -10.19
CA HIS A 20 -2.97 -15.10 -9.88
C HIS A 20 -3.68 -14.26 -10.95
N ILE A 21 -4.55 -13.36 -10.55
CA ILE A 21 -5.21 -12.37 -11.43
C ILE A 21 -4.51 -11.03 -11.23
N HIS A 22 -3.84 -10.54 -12.26
CA HIS A 22 -3.16 -9.25 -12.24
C HIS A 22 -4.12 -8.10 -12.52
N PRO A 23 -4.08 -7.00 -11.72
CA PRO A 23 -4.81 -5.78 -12.04
C PRO A 23 -4.20 -5.10 -13.28
N PHE A 24 -5.01 -4.32 -14.00
CA PHE A 24 -4.58 -3.53 -15.17
C PHE A 24 -3.84 -4.32 -16.25
N SER A 25 -4.16 -5.60 -16.44
CA SER A 25 -3.44 -6.48 -17.36
C SER A 25 -4.41 -7.23 -18.27
N ASP A 26 -4.01 -7.42 -19.53
CA ASP A 26 -4.62 -8.43 -20.39
C ASP A 26 -4.07 -9.80 -19.97
N THR A 27 -4.88 -10.58 -19.30
CA THR A 27 -4.49 -11.89 -18.75
C THR A 27 -4.04 -12.85 -19.85
N ALA A 28 -4.67 -12.82 -21.03
CA ALA A 28 -4.31 -13.72 -22.14
C ALA A 28 -2.92 -13.41 -22.70
N ALA A 29 -2.63 -12.11 -22.91
CA ALA A 29 -1.32 -11.65 -23.35
C ALA A 29 -0.25 -11.94 -22.30
N LEU A 30 -0.55 -11.63 -21.02
CA LEU A 30 0.38 -11.84 -19.91
C LEU A 30 0.76 -13.31 -19.73
N ASN A 31 -0.22 -14.21 -19.80
CA ASN A 31 0.04 -15.65 -19.70
C ASN A 31 0.85 -16.21 -20.87
N LYS A 32 0.71 -15.60 -22.05
CA LYS A 32 1.50 -15.99 -23.23
C LYS A 32 2.95 -15.50 -23.17
N GLU A 33 3.16 -14.28 -22.70
CA GLU A 33 4.48 -13.64 -22.62
C GLU A 33 5.25 -14.04 -21.36
N GLY A 34 4.54 -14.35 -20.30
CA GLY A 34 5.06 -14.58 -18.94
C GLY A 34 5.31 -13.29 -18.17
N VAL A 35 5.06 -13.33 -16.86
CA VAL A 35 5.32 -12.22 -15.96
C VAL A 35 6.82 -12.04 -15.72
N ARG A 36 7.26 -10.80 -15.49
CA ARG A 36 8.58 -10.53 -14.93
C ARG A 36 8.58 -10.80 -13.43
N VAL A 37 9.37 -11.76 -12.98
CA VAL A 37 9.45 -12.13 -11.57
C VAL A 37 10.56 -11.31 -10.90
N ILE A 38 10.20 -10.41 -10.00
CA ILE A 38 11.15 -9.61 -9.20
C ILE A 38 11.53 -10.41 -7.96
N THR A 39 12.83 -10.56 -7.71
CA THR A 39 13.37 -11.41 -6.65
C THR A 39 14.18 -10.67 -5.60
N ARG A 40 14.68 -9.46 -5.93
CA ARG A 40 15.49 -8.65 -5.01
C ARG A 40 15.27 -7.16 -5.28
N ALA A 41 15.40 -6.36 -4.23
CA ALA A 41 15.37 -4.92 -4.30
C ALA A 41 16.41 -4.31 -3.34
N GLU A 42 17.04 -3.18 -3.74
CA GLU A 42 18.02 -2.46 -2.92
C GLU A 42 18.16 -1.01 -3.42
N GLY A 43 18.03 -0.03 -2.53
CA GLY A 43 18.07 1.39 -2.88
C GLY A 43 16.98 1.72 -3.90
N VAL A 44 17.37 2.10 -5.13
CA VAL A 44 16.46 2.38 -6.25
C VAL A 44 16.42 1.27 -7.30
N TYR A 45 17.01 0.12 -7.01
CA TYR A 45 17.16 -0.95 -7.97
C TYR A 45 16.35 -2.18 -7.61
N LEU A 46 15.85 -2.84 -8.66
CA LEU A 46 15.23 -4.16 -8.62
C LEU A 46 16.09 -5.16 -9.39
N TRP A 47 15.98 -6.43 -9.06
CA TRP A 47 16.51 -7.54 -9.86
C TRP A 47 15.41 -8.54 -10.14
N ASP A 48 15.29 -8.92 -11.39
CA ASP A 48 14.39 -10.01 -11.74
C ASP A 48 15.04 -11.39 -11.53
N SER A 49 14.26 -12.43 -11.70
CA SER A 49 14.70 -13.81 -11.54
C SER A 49 15.72 -14.29 -12.57
N GLU A 50 15.96 -13.50 -13.62
CA GLU A 50 16.99 -13.72 -14.61
C GLU A 50 18.29 -12.96 -14.30
N GLY A 51 18.33 -12.26 -13.16
CA GLY A 51 19.48 -11.47 -12.70
C GLY A 51 19.59 -10.08 -13.35
N LYS A 52 18.60 -9.65 -14.11
CA LYS A 52 18.62 -8.34 -14.74
C LYS A 52 18.38 -7.25 -13.70
N LYS A 53 19.29 -6.29 -13.61
CA LYS A 53 19.17 -5.10 -12.77
C LYS A 53 18.34 -4.04 -13.48
N ILE A 54 17.36 -3.47 -12.76
CA ILE A 54 16.38 -2.52 -13.27
C ILE A 54 16.31 -1.32 -12.31
N ILE A 55 16.22 -0.11 -12.84
CA ILE A 55 15.91 1.08 -12.04
C ILE A 55 14.40 1.11 -11.83
N ASP A 56 13.97 1.21 -10.57
CA ASP A 56 12.55 1.38 -10.24
C ASP A 56 12.17 2.86 -10.25
N GLY A 57 11.81 3.36 -11.41
CA GLY A 57 11.33 4.74 -11.58
C GLY A 57 9.91 5.00 -11.05
N MET A 58 9.20 3.95 -10.63
CA MET A 58 7.85 4.04 -10.08
C MET A 58 7.79 3.94 -8.55
N SER A 59 8.93 3.75 -7.88
CA SER A 59 8.99 3.58 -6.42
C SER A 59 7.99 2.55 -5.89
N GLY A 60 7.99 1.34 -6.47
CA GLY A 60 7.04 0.28 -6.10
C GLY A 60 5.57 0.67 -6.25
N LEU A 61 5.24 1.47 -7.25
CA LEU A 61 3.96 2.15 -7.45
C LEU A 61 3.64 3.14 -6.30
N TRP A 62 4.57 4.09 -6.09
CA TRP A 62 4.47 5.20 -5.11
C TRP A 62 4.52 4.78 -3.64
N CYS A 63 5.03 3.60 -3.33
CA CYS A 63 5.06 3.08 -1.97
C CYS A 63 6.47 3.04 -1.35
N VAL A 64 7.53 3.32 -2.11
CA VAL A 64 8.93 3.15 -1.70
C VAL A 64 9.74 4.44 -1.89
N GLN A 65 9.27 5.55 -1.32
CA GLN A 65 9.89 6.87 -1.47
C GLN A 65 11.30 6.98 -0.88
N ILE A 66 11.60 6.18 0.14
CA ILE A 66 12.92 6.16 0.80
C ILE A 66 13.87 5.09 0.24
N GLY A 67 13.44 4.38 -0.84
CA GLY A 67 14.19 3.25 -1.40
C GLY A 67 13.98 1.94 -0.67
N TYR A 68 14.49 0.87 -1.27
CA TYR A 68 14.41 -0.49 -0.75
C TYR A 68 15.53 -0.79 0.24
N GLY A 69 15.27 -1.64 1.21
CA GLY A 69 16.28 -2.16 2.13
C GLY A 69 16.73 -1.18 3.22
N ASN A 70 15.89 -0.17 3.57
CA ASN A 70 16.18 0.70 4.71
C ASN A 70 16.22 -0.12 6.00
N LYS A 71 17.42 -0.24 6.58
CA LYS A 71 17.66 -1.09 7.74
C LYS A 71 16.91 -0.61 8.99
N GLU A 72 16.85 0.69 9.23
CA GLU A 72 16.20 1.25 10.43
C GLU A 72 14.69 0.95 10.41
N VAL A 73 14.05 1.10 9.25
CA VAL A 73 12.62 0.78 9.09
C VAL A 73 12.38 -0.73 9.23
N ALA A 74 13.24 -1.56 8.64
CA ALA A 74 13.13 -3.01 8.75
C ALA A 74 13.29 -3.49 10.19
N ASP A 75 14.30 -2.98 10.93
CA ASP A 75 14.56 -3.33 12.32
C ASP A 75 13.39 -2.87 13.22
N ALA A 76 12.89 -1.66 13.06
CA ALA A 76 11.74 -1.16 13.81
C ALA A 76 10.47 -2.00 13.55
N GLY A 77 10.22 -2.37 12.29
CA GLY A 77 9.12 -3.26 11.94
C GLY A 77 9.27 -4.66 12.56
N CYS A 78 10.48 -5.21 12.56
CA CYS A 78 10.77 -6.51 13.18
C CYS A 78 10.54 -6.47 14.69
N GLU A 79 11.01 -5.43 15.38
CA GLU A 79 10.79 -5.23 16.82
C GLU A 79 9.30 -5.11 17.16
N ALA A 80 8.56 -4.32 16.38
CA ALA A 80 7.13 -4.16 16.57
C ALA A 80 6.37 -5.49 16.40
N LEU A 81 6.72 -6.29 15.39
CA LEU A 81 6.13 -7.61 15.17
C LEU A 81 6.43 -8.61 16.30
N HIS A 82 7.59 -8.54 16.93
CA HIS A 82 7.91 -9.38 18.10
C HIS A 82 7.20 -8.90 19.36
N THR A 83 6.98 -7.60 19.52
CA THR A 83 6.40 -7.01 20.74
C THR A 83 4.88 -7.05 20.73
N LEU A 84 4.27 -6.54 19.66
CA LEU A 84 2.82 -6.48 19.47
C LEU A 84 2.49 -6.53 17.97
N PRO A 85 2.40 -7.74 17.38
CA PRO A 85 2.22 -7.89 15.94
C PRO A 85 0.86 -7.40 15.43
N TYR A 86 -0.16 -7.45 16.28
CA TYR A 86 -1.50 -6.97 15.98
C TYR A 86 -2.31 -6.74 17.23
N TYR A 87 -3.10 -5.64 17.26
CA TYR A 87 -4.26 -5.51 18.12
C TYR A 87 -5.27 -4.54 17.50
N ASN A 88 -6.56 -4.73 17.79
CA ASN A 88 -7.63 -3.89 17.28
C ASN A 88 -7.72 -2.55 18.03
N HIS A 89 -8.38 -1.55 17.41
CA HIS A 89 -8.65 -0.23 18.01
C HIS A 89 -10.11 -0.04 18.38
N PHE A 90 -10.89 -1.13 18.48
CA PHE A 90 -12.27 -1.11 18.98
C PHE A 90 -12.28 -1.24 20.50
N PHE A 91 -13.46 -1.04 21.09
CA PHE A 91 -13.70 -1.31 22.51
C PHE A 91 -12.79 -0.56 23.50
N LYS A 92 -12.46 0.69 23.18
CA LYS A 92 -11.61 1.59 23.99
C LYS A 92 -10.16 1.13 24.10
N THR A 93 -9.65 0.46 23.11
CA THR A 93 -8.24 0.04 23.04
C THR A 93 -7.46 0.82 21.99
N THR A 94 -6.16 0.96 22.21
CA THR A 94 -5.18 1.50 21.25
C THR A 94 -3.83 0.83 21.51
N ASN A 95 -2.83 1.17 20.70
CA ASN A 95 -1.45 0.79 20.93
C ASN A 95 -0.51 2.00 20.79
N PRO A 96 0.70 1.95 21.36
CA PRO A 96 1.66 3.07 21.33
C PRO A 96 2.01 3.52 19.90
N TYR A 97 2.30 2.61 19.01
CA TYR A 97 2.73 2.91 17.62
C TYR A 97 1.69 3.76 16.88
N THR A 98 0.42 3.39 16.99
CA THR A 98 -0.67 4.14 16.35
C THR A 98 -0.86 5.52 16.98
N ALA A 99 -0.82 5.61 18.32
CA ALA A 99 -0.99 6.87 19.03
C ALA A 99 0.14 7.87 18.72
N GLU A 100 1.38 7.40 18.73
CA GLU A 100 2.57 8.22 18.43
C GLU A 100 2.61 8.65 16.96
N LEU A 101 2.27 7.76 16.03
CA LEU A 101 2.20 8.10 14.61
C LEU A 101 1.11 9.15 14.36
N ALA A 102 -0.08 9.00 14.95
CA ALA A 102 -1.15 9.99 14.82
C ALA A 102 -0.73 11.35 15.37
N ALA A 103 -0.08 11.40 16.54
CA ALA A 103 0.46 12.62 17.12
C ALA A 103 1.53 13.25 16.22
N LYS A 104 2.46 12.45 15.67
CA LYS A 104 3.48 12.94 14.75
C LYS A 104 2.89 13.50 13.47
N LEU A 105 1.93 12.83 12.87
CA LEU A 105 1.25 13.32 11.67
C LEU A 105 0.52 14.64 11.93
N ALA A 106 -0.15 14.79 13.06
CA ALA A 106 -0.82 16.04 13.42
C ALA A 106 0.14 17.25 13.46
N THR A 107 1.42 17.06 13.81
CA THR A 107 2.42 18.14 13.77
C THR A 107 2.88 18.53 12.36
N LEU A 108 2.58 17.74 11.36
CA LEU A 108 2.98 17.95 9.96
C LEU A 108 1.83 18.46 9.09
N LEU A 109 0.61 18.40 9.59
CA LEU A 109 -0.60 18.80 8.89
C LEU A 109 -0.93 20.28 9.15
N PRO A 110 -1.69 20.94 8.26
CA PRO A 110 -2.19 22.29 8.50
C PRO A 110 -3.08 22.35 9.74
N ASP A 111 -3.19 23.54 10.35
CA ASP A 111 -4.07 23.80 11.49
C ASP A 111 -5.51 23.31 11.23
N GLY A 112 -6.11 22.70 12.23
CA GLY A 112 -7.44 22.10 12.14
C GLY A 112 -7.46 20.63 11.70
N HIS A 113 -6.31 20.02 11.40
CA HIS A 113 -6.16 18.61 11.04
C HIS A 113 -5.49 17.81 12.19
N GLU A 114 -6.08 17.84 13.35
CA GLU A 114 -5.47 17.29 14.58
C GLU A 114 -5.80 15.82 14.83
N ARG A 115 -6.63 15.22 13.99
CA ARG A 115 -7.09 13.84 14.17
C ARG A 115 -6.87 13.01 12.90
N VAL A 116 -6.36 11.81 13.09
CA VAL A 116 -6.00 10.89 12.01
C VAL A 116 -6.84 9.61 12.11
N LEU A 117 -7.42 9.22 10.99
CA LEU A 117 -8.01 7.90 10.80
C LEU A 117 -7.11 7.11 9.84
N PHE A 118 -6.59 5.99 10.30
CA PHE A 118 -5.78 5.11 9.47
C PHE A 118 -6.67 4.17 8.65
N ALA A 119 -6.31 3.95 7.41
CA ALA A 119 -6.96 3.05 6.48
C ALA A 119 -5.90 2.25 5.69
N SER A 120 -6.29 1.12 5.11
CA SER A 120 -5.37 0.24 4.37
C SER A 120 -5.18 0.67 2.92
N SER A 121 -6.02 1.55 2.40
CA SER A 121 -5.94 2.07 1.02
C SER A 121 -6.57 3.45 0.90
N GLY A 122 -6.25 4.17 -0.18
CA GLY A 122 -6.88 5.46 -0.50
C GLY A 122 -8.39 5.33 -0.75
N SER A 123 -8.84 4.25 -1.38
CA SER A 123 -10.28 3.97 -1.58
C SER A 123 -11.02 3.81 -0.26
N GLU A 124 -10.46 3.07 0.68
CA GLU A 124 -11.02 2.89 2.02
C GLU A 124 -11.02 4.19 2.82
N ALA A 125 -9.95 4.98 2.71
CA ALA A 125 -9.88 6.31 3.31
C ALA A 125 -10.96 7.25 2.76
N ASN A 126 -11.17 7.28 1.43
CA ASN A 126 -12.22 8.08 0.81
C ASN A 126 -13.62 7.63 1.20
N ASP A 127 -13.90 6.32 1.22
CA ASP A 127 -15.19 5.79 1.67
C ASP A 127 -15.48 6.20 3.13
N SER A 128 -14.49 6.09 3.99
CA SER A 128 -14.59 6.54 5.39
C SER A 128 -14.80 8.05 5.50
N ALA A 129 -14.10 8.87 4.71
CA ALA A 129 -14.25 10.31 4.68
C ALA A 129 -15.67 10.72 4.23
N LEU A 130 -16.20 10.10 3.18
CA LEU A 130 -17.55 10.35 2.69
C LEU A 130 -18.61 10.01 3.75
N LYS A 131 -18.45 8.90 4.47
CA LYS A 131 -19.33 8.52 5.59
C LYS A 131 -19.26 9.52 6.73
N LEU A 132 -18.05 9.96 7.12
CA LEU A 132 -17.84 10.95 8.17
C LEU A 132 -18.45 12.31 7.81
N ILE A 133 -18.29 12.77 6.56
CA ILE A 133 -18.88 14.03 6.07
C ILE A 133 -20.42 13.96 6.16
N ARG A 134 -21.02 12.86 5.72
CA ARG A 134 -22.48 12.67 5.82
C ARG A 134 -22.96 12.64 7.26
N TYR A 135 -22.24 11.92 8.11
CA TYR A 135 -22.54 11.87 9.56
C TYR A 135 -22.44 13.26 10.20
N TYR A 136 -21.38 14.01 9.92
CA TYR A 136 -21.20 15.38 10.39
C TYR A 136 -22.37 16.29 10.01
N TRP A 137 -22.79 16.29 8.75
CA TRP A 137 -23.90 17.14 8.29
C TRP A 137 -25.26 16.71 8.87
N ASN A 138 -25.45 15.42 9.13
CA ASN A 138 -26.65 14.96 9.84
C ASN A 138 -26.69 15.48 11.27
N LEU A 139 -25.57 15.43 12.00
CA LEU A 139 -25.45 16.00 13.34
C LEU A 139 -25.68 17.53 13.34
N LYS A 140 -25.24 18.21 12.30
CA LYS A 140 -25.51 19.65 12.10
C LYS A 140 -26.94 19.95 11.62
N LYS A 141 -27.84 18.95 11.60
CA LYS A 141 -29.23 19.07 11.15
C LYS A 141 -29.38 19.57 9.70
N LYS A 142 -28.40 19.23 8.85
CA LYS A 142 -28.38 19.54 7.42
C LYS A 142 -28.29 18.26 6.55
N PRO A 143 -29.26 17.33 6.66
CA PRO A 143 -29.22 16.02 6.02
C PRO A 143 -29.31 16.08 4.49
N HIS A 144 -29.69 17.22 3.91
CA HIS A 144 -29.72 17.45 2.47
C HIS A 144 -28.34 17.65 1.86
N LYS A 145 -27.29 17.92 2.65
CA LYS A 145 -25.91 18.04 2.17
C LYS A 145 -25.31 16.66 1.91
N LYS A 146 -25.69 16.03 0.79
CA LYS A 146 -25.29 14.67 0.41
C LYS A 146 -24.56 14.60 -0.94
N ILE A 147 -24.49 15.72 -1.66
CA ILE A 147 -23.87 15.77 -2.98
C ILE A 147 -22.35 15.90 -2.79
N HIS A 148 -21.62 15.02 -3.42
CA HIS A 148 -20.17 15.06 -3.53
C HIS A 148 -19.81 15.36 -4.98
N LEU A 149 -18.85 16.27 -5.16
CA LEU A 149 -18.36 16.63 -6.49
C LEU A 149 -16.98 16.02 -6.69
N SER A 150 -16.75 15.42 -7.83
CA SER A 150 -15.43 14.96 -8.26
C SER A 150 -15.10 15.52 -9.65
N ARG A 151 -13.84 15.57 -9.99
CA ARG A 151 -13.43 15.89 -11.36
C ARG A 151 -13.58 14.67 -12.25
N GLU A 152 -13.89 14.90 -13.53
CA GLU A 152 -13.87 13.85 -14.53
C GLU A 152 -12.47 13.20 -14.61
N LEU A 153 -12.41 11.89 -14.80
CA LEU A 153 -11.19 11.09 -14.84
C LEU A 153 -10.30 11.21 -13.57
N ALA A 154 -10.87 11.60 -12.45
CA ALA A 154 -10.15 11.56 -11.17
C ALA A 154 -9.84 10.11 -10.78
N TYR A 155 -8.68 9.89 -10.15
CA TYR A 155 -8.22 8.56 -9.75
C TYR A 155 -9.12 7.91 -8.67
N HIS A 156 -9.66 8.73 -7.75
CA HIS A 156 -10.59 8.30 -6.71
C HIS A 156 -11.88 9.10 -6.75
#